data_86f4259d0ca7bfc54716089c85582cfe
#
_entry.id   86f4259d0ca7bfc54716089c85582cfe
#
_cell.length_a   1.000
_cell.length_b   1.000
_cell.length_c   1.000
_cell.angle_alpha   90.00
_cell.angle_beta   90.00
_cell.angle_gamma   90.00
#
_symmetry.space_group_name_H-M   'P 1'
#
loop_
_entity.id
_entity.type
_entity.pdbx_description
1 polymer ?
#
loop_
_entity_poly.entity_id
_entity_poly.type
_entity_poly.pdbx_seq_one_letter_code
_entity_poly.pdbx_strand_id
1 'polypeptide(L)'
;GLAALCWVYAAPGPFRSTMFYLFTVSAAGTLLVNGNPFIRYDGYYILCDLLNIDNLMQRSAEYVKGVNRRFFLGLGRIPDAHGASPALLYLFGVGSFAYRLFLSLSIVLIVYFQFAKPVALALVCLSCYTMLWLPFYREYQYLAGFRRKMDVRKAALLLAGILALLAVFLVPLPWSLTFPAEIASRNRVLVTVAESGFAETELPPEPRQVAAGDPLLA
;
A
#
# COMPACT_ATOMS: atom_id res chain seq x y z
N GLY A 1 -24.90 -8.00 15.90
CA GLY A 1 -24.89 -7.60 17.24
C GLY A 1 -25.91 -6.52 17.60
N LEU A 2 -25.62 -5.71 18.62
CA LEU A 2 -26.54 -4.71 19.17
C LEU A 2 -27.10 -3.74 18.12
N ALA A 3 -26.28 -3.26 17.19
CA ALA A 3 -26.75 -2.36 16.13
C ALA A 3 -27.86 -2.99 15.25
N ALA A 4 -27.80 -4.28 14.97
CA ALA A 4 -28.83 -5.00 14.23
C ALA A 4 -30.14 -5.05 15.02
N LEU A 5 -30.09 -5.34 16.32
CA LEU A 5 -31.26 -5.34 17.19
C LEU A 5 -31.90 -3.92 17.26
N CYS A 6 -31.07 -2.89 17.51
CA CYS A 6 -31.56 -1.52 17.52
C CYS A 6 -32.18 -1.12 16.18
N TRP A 7 -31.60 -1.52 15.05
CA TRP A 7 -32.15 -1.25 13.73
C TRP A 7 -33.55 -1.88 13.52
N VAL A 8 -33.72 -3.15 13.94
CA VAL A 8 -34.99 -3.88 13.76
C VAL A 8 -36.12 -3.26 14.60
N TYR A 9 -35.82 -2.88 15.87
CA TYR A 9 -36.83 -2.43 16.82
C TYR A 9 -37.00 -0.91 16.86
N ALA A 10 -36.13 -0.13 16.24
CA ALA A 10 -36.23 1.33 16.24
C ALA A 10 -37.32 1.84 15.29
N ALA A 11 -38.03 2.88 15.70
CA ALA A 11 -38.96 3.60 14.85
C ALA A 11 -38.27 4.22 13.64
N PRO A 12 -38.97 4.40 12.49
CA PRO A 12 -38.41 5.08 11.33
C PRO A 12 -37.88 6.45 11.68
N GLY A 13 -36.62 6.73 11.36
CA GLY A 13 -35.97 8.01 11.67
C GLY A 13 -34.45 7.95 11.58
N PRO A 14 -33.75 9.06 11.85
CA PRO A 14 -32.30 9.16 11.75
C PRO A 14 -31.57 8.11 12.58
N PHE A 15 -32.06 7.78 13.76
CA PHE A 15 -31.48 6.76 14.65
C PHE A 15 -31.48 5.38 13.99
N ARG A 16 -32.60 4.97 13.37
CA ARG A 16 -32.70 3.68 12.65
C ARG A 16 -31.73 3.61 11.49
N SER A 17 -31.61 4.70 10.73
CA SER A 17 -30.67 4.77 9.61
C SER A 17 -29.21 4.66 10.09
N THR A 18 -28.85 5.34 11.17
CA THR A 18 -27.53 5.23 11.78
C THR A 18 -27.22 3.81 12.23
N MET A 19 -28.16 3.13 12.87
CA MET A 19 -27.99 1.74 13.31
C MET A 19 -27.88 0.78 12.14
N PHE A 20 -28.57 1.04 11.03
CA PHE A 20 -28.42 0.27 9.78
C PHE A 20 -27.03 0.42 9.20
N TYR A 21 -26.51 1.65 9.09
CA TYR A 21 -25.14 1.88 8.59
C TYR A 21 -24.09 1.23 9.49
N LEU A 22 -24.21 1.39 10.81
CA LEU A 22 -23.32 0.75 11.78
C LEU A 22 -23.35 -0.77 11.66
N PHE A 23 -24.53 -1.36 11.53
CA PHE A 23 -24.67 -2.80 11.34
C PHE A 23 -24.02 -3.26 10.04
N THR A 24 -24.31 -2.59 8.93
CA THR A 24 -23.81 -2.95 7.60
C THR A 24 -22.29 -2.84 7.52
N VAL A 25 -21.74 -1.72 8.00
CA VAL A 25 -20.27 -1.52 8.00
C VAL A 25 -19.58 -2.52 8.92
N SER A 26 -20.14 -2.78 10.11
CA SER A 26 -19.55 -3.75 11.03
C SER A 26 -19.66 -5.18 10.50
N ALA A 27 -20.78 -5.57 9.90
CA ALA A 27 -20.99 -6.91 9.35
C ALA A 27 -20.06 -7.14 8.14
N ALA A 28 -20.04 -6.20 7.20
CA ALA A 28 -19.16 -6.25 6.04
C ALA A 28 -17.68 -6.28 6.43
N GLY A 29 -17.27 -5.39 7.35
CA GLY A 29 -15.90 -5.32 7.86
C GLY A 29 -15.48 -6.63 8.55
N THR A 30 -16.34 -7.18 9.41
CA THR A 30 -16.09 -8.46 10.08
C THR A 30 -15.96 -9.60 9.08
N LEU A 31 -16.86 -9.66 8.08
CA LEU A 31 -16.81 -10.72 7.07
C LEU A 31 -15.55 -10.64 6.21
N LEU A 32 -15.20 -9.43 5.76
CA LEU A 32 -14.01 -9.21 4.90
C LEU A 32 -12.71 -9.46 5.65
N VAL A 33 -12.62 -9.02 6.91
CA VAL A 33 -11.40 -9.19 7.70
C VAL A 33 -11.25 -10.63 8.18
N ASN A 34 -12.30 -11.20 8.77
CA ASN A 34 -12.24 -12.55 9.32
C ASN A 34 -12.26 -13.64 8.23
N GLY A 35 -12.90 -13.37 7.08
CA GLY A 35 -12.91 -14.28 5.93
C GLY A 35 -11.59 -14.33 5.15
N ASN A 36 -10.61 -13.51 5.51
CA ASN A 36 -9.33 -13.46 4.83
C ASN A 36 -8.45 -14.67 5.14
N PRO A 37 -8.03 -15.46 4.13
CA PRO A 37 -7.22 -16.66 4.35
C PRO A 37 -5.72 -16.36 4.59
N PHE A 38 -5.24 -15.16 4.27
CA PHE A 38 -3.80 -14.82 4.35
C PHE A 38 -3.34 -14.31 5.73
N ILE A 39 -4.27 -14.14 6.68
CA ILE A 39 -4.02 -13.83 8.07
C ILE A 39 -4.70 -14.89 8.93
N ARG A 40 -4.18 -15.16 10.14
CA ARG A 40 -4.74 -16.15 11.07
C ARG A 40 -6.06 -15.68 11.71
N TYR A 41 -7.09 -15.53 10.86
CA TYR A 41 -8.47 -15.32 11.23
C TYR A 41 -9.32 -16.53 10.82
N ASP A 42 -10.62 -16.46 11.00
CA ASP A 42 -11.54 -17.58 10.73
C ASP A 42 -11.38 -18.14 9.30
N GLY A 43 -11.25 -17.26 8.31
CA GLY A 43 -11.03 -17.67 6.90
C GLY A 43 -9.76 -18.50 6.69
N TYR A 44 -8.70 -18.24 7.45
CA TYR A 44 -7.50 -19.07 7.42
C TYR A 44 -7.73 -20.47 7.98
N TYR A 45 -8.44 -20.58 9.11
CA TYR A 45 -8.74 -21.88 9.71
C TYR A 45 -9.69 -22.69 8.84
N ILE A 46 -10.72 -22.06 8.28
CA ILE A 46 -11.62 -22.69 7.28
C ILE A 46 -10.81 -23.24 6.09
N LEU A 47 -9.84 -22.46 5.60
CA LEU A 47 -8.97 -22.90 4.51
C LEU A 47 -8.09 -24.08 4.91
N CYS A 48 -7.53 -24.08 6.11
CA CYS A 48 -6.74 -25.18 6.67
C CYS A 48 -7.58 -26.48 6.72
N ASP A 49 -8.82 -26.38 7.21
CA ASP A 49 -9.73 -27.51 7.35
C ASP A 49 -10.16 -28.05 5.97
N LEU A 50 -10.50 -27.15 5.02
CA LEU A 50 -10.85 -27.51 3.65
C LEU A 50 -9.72 -28.25 2.92
N LEU A 51 -8.48 -27.83 3.17
CA LEU A 51 -7.29 -28.42 2.54
C LEU A 51 -6.75 -29.61 3.35
N ASN A 52 -7.27 -29.85 4.55
CA ASN A 52 -6.76 -30.81 5.51
C ASN A 52 -5.25 -30.64 5.78
N ILE A 53 -4.82 -29.38 5.97
CA ILE A 53 -3.42 -29.00 6.17
C ILE A 53 -3.29 -28.17 7.44
N ASP A 54 -2.76 -28.76 8.50
CA ASP A 54 -2.48 -28.03 9.72
C ASP A 54 -1.33 -27.03 9.54
N ASN A 55 -1.46 -25.87 10.18
CA ASN A 55 -0.43 -24.83 10.19
C ASN A 55 0.06 -24.41 8.79
N LEU A 56 -0.89 -24.32 7.84
CA LEU A 56 -0.62 -23.98 6.44
C LEU A 56 0.34 -22.79 6.27
N MET A 57 0.17 -21.74 7.06
CA MET A 57 1.01 -20.52 6.96
C MET A 57 2.47 -20.80 7.32
N GLN A 58 2.73 -21.56 8.38
CA GLN A 58 4.10 -21.88 8.78
C GLN A 58 4.74 -22.84 7.78
N ARG A 59 4.04 -23.92 7.41
CA ARG A 59 4.51 -24.90 6.43
C ARG A 59 4.82 -24.26 5.08
N SER A 60 3.95 -23.37 4.60
CA SER A 60 4.15 -22.63 3.36
C SER A 60 5.36 -21.70 3.43
N ALA A 61 5.55 -20.99 4.54
CA ALA A 61 6.70 -20.13 4.72
C ALA A 61 8.02 -20.92 4.76
N GLU A 62 8.06 -22.07 5.43
CA GLU A 62 9.21 -22.97 5.45
C GLU A 62 9.49 -23.57 4.07
N TYR A 63 8.43 -23.96 3.35
CA TYR A 63 8.53 -24.47 2.00
C TYR A 63 9.13 -23.45 1.03
N VAL A 64 8.61 -22.21 1.02
CA VAL A 64 9.14 -21.11 0.19
C VAL A 64 10.62 -20.86 0.49
N LYS A 65 11.01 -20.80 1.78
CA LYS A 65 12.42 -20.67 2.18
C LYS A 65 13.27 -21.82 1.66
N GLY A 66 12.80 -23.06 1.80
CA GLY A 66 13.52 -24.24 1.32
C GLY A 66 13.72 -24.25 -0.18
N VAL A 67 12.67 -23.93 -0.95
CA VAL A 67 12.75 -23.80 -2.42
C VAL A 67 13.71 -22.70 -2.82
N ASN A 68 13.57 -21.50 -2.22
CA ASN A 68 14.44 -20.37 -2.54
C ASN A 68 15.90 -20.65 -2.20
N ARG A 69 16.21 -21.26 -1.06
CA ARG A 69 17.58 -21.68 -0.70
C ARG A 69 18.14 -22.69 -1.69
N ARG A 70 17.34 -23.66 -2.12
CA ARG A 70 17.76 -24.66 -3.10
C ARG A 70 18.00 -24.04 -4.46
N PHE A 71 17.11 -23.19 -4.91
CA PHE A 71 17.18 -22.56 -6.23
C PHE A 71 18.32 -21.54 -6.32
N PHE A 72 18.38 -20.59 -5.37
CA PHE A 72 19.34 -19.48 -5.43
C PHE A 72 20.72 -19.83 -4.88
N LEU A 73 20.82 -20.69 -3.88
CA LEU A 73 22.08 -20.95 -3.18
C LEU A 73 22.57 -22.39 -3.35
N GLY A 74 21.77 -23.26 -3.93
CA GLY A 74 22.09 -24.68 -4.03
C GLY A 74 22.12 -25.41 -2.69
N LEU A 75 21.61 -24.78 -1.62
CA LEU A 75 21.68 -25.26 -0.24
C LEU A 75 20.38 -25.94 0.22
N GLY A 76 20.55 -26.95 1.06
CA GLY A 76 19.46 -27.57 1.79
C GLY A 76 18.61 -28.54 1.00
N ARG A 77 17.66 -29.15 1.69
CA ARG A 77 16.62 -30.02 1.18
C ARG A 77 15.33 -29.23 1.10
N ILE A 78 14.57 -29.37 0.03
CA ILE A 78 13.22 -28.84 -0.03
C ILE A 78 12.41 -29.59 1.02
N PRO A 79 11.70 -28.91 1.94
CA PRO A 79 10.86 -29.58 2.92
C PRO A 79 9.81 -30.45 2.22
N ASP A 80 9.49 -31.59 2.80
CA ASP A 80 8.46 -32.46 2.26
C ASP A 80 7.10 -31.78 2.33
N ALA A 81 6.33 -31.89 1.28
CA ALA A 81 5.00 -31.29 1.21
C ALA A 81 3.95 -32.02 2.09
N HIS A 82 4.29 -33.20 2.65
CA HIS A 82 3.46 -34.00 3.58
C HIS A 82 1.99 -34.09 3.13
N GLY A 83 1.77 -34.52 1.89
CA GLY A 83 0.42 -34.65 1.31
C GLY A 83 -0.20 -33.42 0.71
N ALA A 84 0.39 -32.22 0.95
CA ALA A 84 -0.05 -30.99 0.30
C ALA A 84 0.57 -30.82 -1.09
N SER A 85 -0.11 -30.09 -1.98
CA SER A 85 0.47 -29.74 -3.28
C SER A 85 1.66 -28.77 -3.09
N PRO A 86 2.85 -29.08 -3.66
CA PRO A 86 3.99 -28.19 -3.65
C PRO A 86 3.70 -26.79 -4.18
N ALA A 87 2.95 -26.70 -5.27
CA ALA A 87 2.54 -25.43 -5.86
C ALA A 87 1.64 -24.62 -4.92
N LEU A 88 0.71 -25.27 -4.24
CA LEU A 88 -0.19 -24.64 -3.27
C LEU A 88 0.60 -24.05 -2.12
N LEU A 89 1.54 -24.82 -1.53
CA LEU A 89 2.38 -24.32 -0.42
C LEU A 89 3.21 -23.11 -0.86
N TYR A 90 3.80 -23.16 -2.05
CA TYR A 90 4.61 -22.06 -2.57
C TYR A 90 3.77 -20.81 -2.84
N LEU A 91 2.67 -20.95 -3.57
CA LEU A 91 1.77 -19.84 -3.91
C LEU A 91 1.13 -19.22 -2.67
N PHE A 92 0.67 -20.06 -1.74
CA PHE A 92 0.11 -19.55 -0.48
C PHE A 92 1.16 -18.82 0.37
N GLY A 93 2.37 -19.35 0.45
CA GLY A 93 3.45 -18.73 1.23
C GLY A 93 3.87 -17.36 0.64
N VAL A 94 4.02 -17.28 -0.68
CA VAL A 94 4.32 -16.01 -1.38
C VAL A 94 3.13 -15.06 -1.27
N GLY A 95 1.91 -15.53 -1.49
CA GLY A 95 0.69 -14.72 -1.37
C GLY A 95 0.49 -14.14 0.03
N SER A 96 0.69 -14.96 1.07
CA SER A 96 0.61 -14.50 2.47
C SER A 96 1.66 -13.45 2.81
N PHE A 97 2.86 -13.57 2.25
CA PHE A 97 3.91 -12.58 2.46
C PHE A 97 3.57 -11.27 1.73
N ALA A 98 3.18 -11.34 0.45
CA ALA A 98 2.78 -10.20 -0.35
C ALA A 98 1.59 -9.46 0.27
N TYR A 99 0.58 -10.21 0.73
CA TYR A 99 -0.58 -9.61 1.40
C TYR A 99 -0.21 -8.87 2.68
N ARG A 100 0.68 -9.42 3.52
CA ARG A 100 1.16 -8.74 4.73
C ARG A 100 1.94 -7.48 4.42
N LEU A 101 2.76 -7.48 3.36
CA LEU A 101 3.43 -6.27 2.90
C LEU A 101 2.43 -5.21 2.43
N PHE A 102 1.46 -5.62 1.62
CA PHE A 102 0.40 -4.73 1.14
C PHE A 102 -0.40 -4.12 2.29
N LEU A 103 -0.81 -4.94 3.27
CA LEU A 103 -1.54 -4.47 4.44
C LEU A 103 -0.71 -3.50 5.28
N SER A 104 0.57 -3.82 5.53
CA SER A 104 1.47 -2.95 6.27
C SER A 104 1.65 -1.59 5.57
N LEU A 105 1.85 -1.61 4.25
CA LEU A 105 1.98 -0.39 3.46
C LEU A 105 0.69 0.44 3.48
N SER A 106 -0.46 -0.20 3.35
CA SER A 106 -1.77 0.45 3.40
C SER A 106 -2.00 1.16 4.75
N ILE A 107 -1.67 0.49 5.86
CA ILE A 107 -1.78 1.09 7.21
C ILE A 107 -0.85 2.30 7.33
N VAL A 108 0.39 2.17 6.89
CA VAL A 108 1.37 3.28 6.91
C VAL A 108 0.87 4.47 6.10
N LEU A 109 0.34 4.24 4.90
CA LEU A 109 -0.21 5.30 4.06
C LEU A 109 -1.41 6.00 4.71
N ILE A 110 -2.36 5.23 5.25
CA ILE A 110 -3.51 5.79 5.96
C ILE A 110 -3.04 6.67 7.13
N VAL A 111 -2.11 6.17 7.94
CA VAL A 111 -1.59 6.94 9.08
C VAL A 111 -0.83 8.18 8.62
N TYR A 112 -0.08 8.09 7.53
CA TYR A 112 0.65 9.24 6.97
C TYR A 112 -0.27 10.37 6.53
N PHE A 113 -1.41 10.05 5.90
CA PHE A 113 -2.36 11.06 5.42
C PHE A 113 -3.35 11.55 6.49
N GLN A 114 -3.67 10.71 7.48
CA GLN A 114 -4.72 11.03 8.48
C GLN A 114 -4.15 11.53 9.81
N PHE A 115 -2.90 11.19 10.15
CA PHE A 115 -2.31 11.46 11.45
C PHE A 115 -1.01 12.25 11.34
N ALA A 116 -0.37 12.48 12.50
CA ALA A 116 0.91 13.18 12.56
C ALA A 116 2.02 12.39 11.84
N LYS A 117 2.77 13.09 10.97
CA LYS A 117 3.88 12.51 10.20
C LYS A 117 4.93 11.74 11.03
N PRO A 118 5.29 12.15 12.27
CA PRO A 118 6.23 11.38 13.09
C PRO A 118 5.74 9.98 13.44
N VAL A 119 4.43 9.82 13.67
CA VAL A 119 3.81 8.52 13.96
C VAL A 119 3.90 7.60 12.74
N ALA A 120 3.61 8.14 11.56
CA ALA A 120 3.74 7.38 10.31
C ALA A 120 5.20 6.93 10.09
N LEU A 121 6.18 7.81 10.34
CA LEU A 121 7.60 7.48 10.21
C LEU A 121 8.01 6.35 11.18
N ALA A 122 7.56 6.41 12.44
CA ALA A 122 7.82 5.35 13.42
C ALA A 122 7.23 4.00 12.96
N LEU A 123 6.01 4.01 12.39
CA LEU A 123 5.39 2.80 11.83
C LEU A 123 6.14 2.27 10.60
N VAL A 124 6.64 3.14 9.72
CA VAL A 124 7.52 2.73 8.61
C VAL A 124 8.75 2.02 9.14
N CYS A 125 9.46 2.62 10.10
CA CYS A 125 10.66 2.04 10.69
C CYS A 125 10.36 0.67 11.34
N LEU A 126 9.26 0.57 12.10
CA LEU A 126 8.83 -0.67 12.72
C LEU A 126 8.47 -1.75 11.69
N SER A 127 7.76 -1.38 10.63
CA SER A 127 7.39 -2.29 9.54
C SER A 127 8.62 -2.77 8.78
N CYS A 128 9.55 -1.90 8.45
CA CYS A 128 10.81 -2.25 7.82
C CYS A 128 11.64 -3.19 8.72
N TYR A 129 11.71 -2.90 10.02
CA TYR A 129 12.42 -3.75 10.97
C TYR A 129 11.79 -5.15 11.05
N THR A 130 10.49 -5.25 11.25
CA THR A 130 9.81 -6.54 11.47
C THR A 130 9.63 -7.36 10.20
N MET A 131 9.35 -6.71 9.06
CA MET A 131 9.05 -7.40 7.80
C MET A 131 10.26 -7.63 6.90
N LEU A 132 11.25 -6.75 6.95
CA LEU A 132 12.45 -6.88 6.15
C LEU A 132 13.64 -7.31 7.00
N TRP A 133 14.06 -6.48 7.96
CA TRP A 133 15.30 -6.71 8.70
C TRP A 133 15.32 -8.03 9.47
N LEU A 134 14.27 -8.33 10.24
CA LEU A 134 14.23 -9.51 11.09
C LEU A 134 14.25 -10.85 10.31
N PRO A 135 13.47 -11.02 9.21
CA PRO A 135 13.58 -12.22 8.38
C PRO A 135 14.94 -12.35 7.69
N PHE A 136 15.49 -11.22 7.17
CA PHE A 136 16.81 -11.23 6.55
C PHE A 136 17.92 -11.58 7.54
N TYR A 137 17.89 -11.03 8.74
CA TYR A 137 18.86 -11.32 9.78
C TYR A 137 18.82 -12.78 10.20
N ARG A 138 17.65 -13.35 10.40
CA ARG A 138 17.48 -14.78 10.69
C ARG A 138 17.99 -15.68 9.58
N GLU A 139 17.71 -15.29 8.34
CA GLU A 139 18.19 -16.00 7.17
C GLU A 139 19.72 -15.92 7.05
N TYR A 140 20.29 -14.76 7.28
CA TYR A 140 21.74 -14.56 7.33
C TYR A 140 22.42 -15.44 8.38
N GLN A 141 21.88 -15.50 9.60
CA GLN A 141 22.41 -16.37 10.65
C GLN A 141 22.38 -17.84 10.24
N TYR A 142 21.29 -18.27 9.62
CA TYR A 142 21.18 -19.63 9.09
C TYR A 142 22.24 -19.90 8.01
N LEU A 143 22.38 -19.01 7.07
CA LEU A 143 23.35 -19.16 5.96
C LEU A 143 24.82 -19.08 6.44
N ALA A 144 25.09 -18.27 7.46
CA ALA A 144 26.43 -18.16 8.03
C ALA A 144 26.94 -19.52 8.56
N GLY A 145 26.05 -20.37 9.08
CA GLY A 145 26.38 -21.73 9.51
C GLY A 145 26.73 -22.68 8.35
N PHE A 146 26.34 -22.37 7.13
CA PHE A 146 26.52 -23.22 5.94
C PHE A 146 27.52 -22.68 4.91
N ARG A 147 28.30 -21.65 5.26
CA ARG A 147 29.24 -20.96 4.32
C ARG A 147 30.11 -21.91 3.51
N ARG A 148 30.58 -23.02 4.11
CA ARG A 148 31.47 -24.01 3.41
C ARG A 148 30.75 -24.88 2.38
N LYS A 149 29.41 -24.93 2.41
CA LYS A 149 28.59 -25.78 1.52
C LYS A 149 27.85 -24.96 0.45
N MET A 150 28.02 -23.64 0.44
CA MET A 150 27.39 -22.78 -0.53
C MET A 150 28.04 -22.89 -1.90
N ASP A 151 27.24 -22.96 -2.94
CA ASP A 151 27.70 -22.80 -4.33
C ASP A 151 28.05 -21.33 -4.57
N VAL A 152 29.35 -21.03 -4.55
CA VAL A 152 29.87 -19.67 -4.69
C VAL A 152 29.39 -18.98 -5.98
N ARG A 153 29.19 -19.75 -7.06
CA ARG A 153 28.71 -19.20 -8.35
C ARG A 153 27.25 -18.71 -8.21
N LYS A 154 26.41 -19.50 -7.58
CA LYS A 154 25.01 -19.13 -7.37
C LYS A 154 24.85 -17.96 -6.39
N ALA A 155 25.65 -17.95 -5.32
CA ALA A 155 25.67 -16.82 -4.39
C ALA A 155 26.15 -15.53 -5.05
N ALA A 156 27.17 -15.59 -5.91
CA ALA A 156 27.65 -14.45 -6.68
C ALA A 156 26.60 -13.93 -7.68
N LEU A 157 25.90 -14.83 -8.37
CA LEU A 157 24.82 -14.47 -9.31
C LEU A 157 23.64 -13.81 -8.57
N LEU A 158 23.26 -14.33 -7.40
CA LEU A 158 22.23 -13.71 -6.56
C LEU A 158 22.63 -12.29 -6.13
N LEU A 159 23.87 -12.14 -5.65
CA LEU A 159 24.39 -10.83 -5.24
C LEU A 159 24.43 -9.85 -6.42
N ALA A 160 24.90 -10.30 -7.58
CA ALA A 160 24.89 -9.50 -8.80
C ALA A 160 23.48 -9.08 -9.22
N GLY A 161 22.49 -10.00 -9.13
CA GLY A 161 21.10 -9.69 -9.41
C GLY A 161 20.50 -8.66 -8.44
N ILE A 162 20.81 -8.76 -7.15
CA ILE A 162 20.39 -7.77 -6.15
C ILE A 162 21.02 -6.41 -6.43
N LEU A 163 22.33 -6.39 -6.73
CA LEU A 163 23.03 -5.15 -7.06
C LEU A 163 22.50 -4.52 -8.35
N ALA A 164 22.19 -5.32 -9.37
CA ALA A 164 21.58 -4.84 -10.61
C ALA A 164 20.19 -4.25 -10.35
N LEU A 165 19.37 -4.90 -9.52
CA LEU A 165 18.06 -4.38 -9.13
C LEU A 165 18.19 -3.06 -8.36
N LEU A 166 19.10 -2.97 -7.40
CA LEU A 166 19.38 -1.72 -6.68
C LEU A 166 19.88 -0.63 -7.62
N ALA A 167 20.72 -0.95 -8.60
CA ALA A 167 21.20 0.00 -9.59
C ALA A 167 20.05 0.58 -10.43
N VAL A 168 19.04 -0.22 -10.79
CA VAL A 168 17.83 0.25 -11.49
C VAL A 168 17.07 1.27 -10.67
N PHE A 169 16.99 1.08 -9.34
CA PHE A 169 16.32 2.05 -8.44
C PHE A 169 17.15 3.31 -8.18
N LEU A 170 18.48 3.23 -8.29
CA LEU A 170 19.38 4.38 -8.13
C LEU A 170 19.52 5.21 -9.40
N VAL A 171 19.21 4.68 -10.58
CA VAL A 171 19.23 5.45 -11.83
C VAL A 171 18.05 6.42 -11.80
N PRO A 172 18.31 7.74 -11.77
CA PRO A 172 17.24 8.73 -11.85
C PRO A 172 16.59 8.63 -13.23
N LEU A 173 15.42 8.02 -13.30
CA LEU A 173 14.62 8.04 -14.52
C LEU A 173 14.18 9.49 -14.75
N PRO A 174 14.38 10.04 -15.96
CA PRO A 174 13.90 11.38 -16.29
C PRO A 174 12.38 11.35 -16.39
N TRP A 175 11.71 11.53 -15.25
CA TRP A 175 10.27 11.70 -15.21
C TRP A 175 9.96 13.18 -15.41
N SER A 176 9.52 13.54 -16.60
CA SER A 176 8.91 14.85 -16.87
C SER A 176 7.42 14.74 -16.52
N LEU A 177 7.01 15.40 -15.45
CA LEU A 177 5.60 15.61 -15.15
C LEU A 177 5.15 16.90 -15.84
N THR A 178 4.30 16.78 -16.84
CA THR A 178 3.67 17.93 -17.49
C THR A 178 2.40 18.28 -16.74
N PHE A 179 2.42 19.40 -16.04
CA PHE A 179 1.21 19.96 -15.43
C PHE A 179 0.65 21.05 -16.34
N PRO A 180 -0.67 21.12 -16.55
CA PRO A 180 -1.28 22.30 -17.12
C PRO A 180 -1.06 23.46 -16.15
N ALA A 181 -0.23 24.40 -16.54
CA ALA A 181 0.02 25.61 -15.76
C ALA A 181 -0.62 26.80 -16.48
N GLU A 182 -1.44 27.53 -15.77
CA GLU A 182 -2.01 28.79 -16.22
C GLU A 182 -1.18 29.94 -15.64
N ILE A 183 -0.63 30.76 -16.51
CA ILE A 183 0.12 31.95 -16.06
C ILE A 183 -0.91 33.01 -15.67
N ALA A 184 -1.14 33.15 -14.38
CA ALA A 184 -1.97 34.20 -13.83
C ALA A 184 -1.11 35.34 -13.29
N SER A 185 -1.48 36.59 -13.59
CA SER A 185 -0.82 37.75 -13.00
C SER A 185 -0.92 37.73 -11.47
N ARG A 186 0.20 37.91 -10.79
CA ARG A 186 0.27 37.94 -9.32
C ARG A 186 -0.51 39.10 -8.70
N ASN A 187 -0.64 40.21 -9.43
CA ASN A 187 -1.35 41.39 -9.00
C ASN A 187 -2.50 41.67 -9.96
N ARG A 188 -3.62 40.99 -9.82
CA ARG A 188 -4.86 41.37 -10.45
C ARG A 188 -5.54 42.40 -9.56
N VAL A 189 -5.65 43.62 -10.06
CA VAL A 189 -6.47 44.64 -9.42
C VAL A 189 -7.79 44.65 -10.19
N LEU A 190 -8.89 44.33 -9.53
CA LEU A 190 -10.23 44.51 -10.05
C LEU A 190 -10.56 45.99 -9.94
N VAL A 191 -10.64 46.68 -11.08
CA VAL A 191 -11.10 48.05 -11.13
C VAL A 191 -12.62 47.98 -11.26
N THR A 192 -13.34 48.37 -10.22
CA THR A 192 -14.80 48.49 -10.23
C THR A 192 -15.20 49.93 -10.42
N VAL A 193 -16.20 50.18 -11.26
CA VAL A 193 -16.78 51.51 -11.45
C VAL A 193 -17.61 51.89 -10.22
N ALA A 194 -17.39 53.06 -9.65
CA ALA A 194 -18.07 53.51 -8.42
C ALA A 194 -19.56 53.84 -8.66
N GLU A 195 -19.93 54.17 -9.87
CA GLU A 195 -21.32 54.51 -10.25
C GLU A 195 -21.76 53.68 -11.46
N SER A 196 -23.03 53.29 -11.48
CA SER A 196 -23.60 52.56 -12.60
C SER A 196 -23.87 53.53 -13.77
N GLY A 197 -23.30 53.23 -14.93
CA GLY A 197 -23.42 54.00 -16.15
C GLY A 197 -23.36 53.10 -17.38
N PHE A 198 -23.55 53.70 -18.55
CA PHE A 198 -23.34 53.01 -19.83
C PHE A 198 -21.93 53.34 -20.34
N ALA A 199 -21.18 52.32 -20.78
CA ALA A 199 -19.91 52.54 -21.43
C ALA A 199 -20.14 53.08 -22.87
N GLU A 200 -19.56 54.21 -23.20
CA GLU A 200 -19.71 54.84 -24.52
C GLU A 200 -18.77 54.22 -25.55
N THR A 201 -17.77 53.48 -25.09
CA THR A 201 -16.76 52.87 -25.98
C THR A 201 -16.71 51.35 -25.76
N GLU A 202 -16.64 50.58 -26.83
CA GLU A 202 -16.42 49.14 -26.74
C GLU A 202 -15.05 48.84 -26.10
N LEU A 203 -15.03 47.87 -25.17
CA LEU A 203 -13.80 47.38 -24.57
C LEU A 203 -12.83 46.88 -25.65
N PRO A 204 -11.57 47.28 -25.63
CA PRO A 204 -10.58 46.79 -26.58
C PRO A 204 -10.49 45.27 -26.52
N PRO A 205 -10.53 44.56 -27.64
CA PRO A 205 -10.55 43.12 -27.71
C PRO A 205 -9.24 42.45 -27.25
N GLU A 206 -8.17 43.23 -27.12
CA GLU A 206 -6.85 42.72 -26.74
C GLU A 206 -6.29 43.40 -25.50
N PRO A 207 -5.51 42.68 -24.67
CA PRO A 207 -4.83 43.27 -23.51
C PRO A 207 -3.81 44.32 -23.99
N ARG A 208 -3.94 45.56 -23.51
CA ARG A 208 -3.00 46.66 -23.78
C ARG A 208 -2.29 47.14 -22.51
N GLN A 209 -1.12 47.69 -22.67
CA GLN A 209 -0.43 48.37 -21.56
C GLN A 209 -1.02 49.78 -21.42
N VAL A 210 -1.36 50.14 -20.18
CA VAL A 210 -1.99 51.41 -19.81
C VAL A 210 -1.05 52.14 -18.87
N ALA A 211 -0.81 53.44 -19.10
CA ALA A 211 -0.03 54.27 -18.22
C ALA A 211 -0.92 54.86 -17.09
N ALA A 212 -0.29 55.31 -16.03
CA ALA A 212 -1.04 55.96 -14.96
C ALA A 212 -1.67 57.26 -15.44
N GLY A 213 -3.01 57.34 -15.38
CA GLY A 213 -3.79 58.48 -15.85
C GLY A 213 -4.53 58.24 -17.17
N ASP A 214 -4.28 57.13 -17.86
CA ASP A 214 -5.03 56.81 -19.09
C ASP A 214 -6.47 56.40 -18.74
N PRO A 215 -7.46 56.87 -19.50
CA PRO A 215 -8.83 56.45 -19.34
C PRO A 215 -8.96 54.96 -19.73
N LEU A 216 -9.47 54.16 -18.76
CA LEU A 216 -9.71 52.73 -19.01
C LEU A 216 -11.02 52.49 -19.77
N LEU A 217 -12.01 53.35 -19.52
CA LEU A 217 -13.31 53.38 -20.16
C LEU A 217 -13.70 54.84 -20.29
N ALA A 218 -14.25 55.23 -21.43
CA ALA A 218 -14.88 56.53 -21.67
C ALA A 218 -16.39 56.34 -21.81
#